data_2ec5bf46cec1de8fa179ed2a0758ebcd
#
_entry.id   2ec5bf46cec1de8fa179ed2a0758ebcd
#
_cell.length_a   1.000
_cell.length_b   1.000
_cell.length_c   1.000
_cell.angle_alpha   90.00
_cell.angle_beta   90.00
_cell.angle_gamma   90.00
#
_symmetry.space_group_name_H-M   'P 1'
#
loop_
_entity.id
_entity.type
_entity.pdbx_description
1 polymer ?
#
loop_
_entity_poly.entity_id
_entity_poly.type
_entity_poly.pdbx_seq_one_letter_code
_entity_poly.pdbx_strand_id
1 'polypeptide(L)'
;AGCALACFMALKFPNNVFDLGVIYFAFFSYLTTSLIGYFANYKQTLLGADQKNYVVTAYFQSAVLIKTCLQMGLVYYTGNYYLWISLELLLGIVYSIILNWKVNQVYPWLKSEVKQGKLLFKKYPEVTRYTKQLFVHKLGSFVQFQTTPFLVYAFVSLKTVAYYGNYTLIIDKISIFISNLLGSTNAGVGNLIAEGEIIRMQQVFWELMGIRF
;
A
#
# COMPACT_ATOMS: atom_id res chain seq x y z
N ALA A 1 8.27 -6.15 -15.29
CA ALA A 1 8.67 -6.66 -13.96
C ALA A 1 7.91 -7.95 -13.61
N GLY A 2 6.54 -7.95 -13.59
CA GLY A 2 5.74 -9.12 -13.19
C GLY A 2 6.03 -10.40 -14.00
N CYS A 3 6.11 -10.31 -15.34
CA CYS A 3 6.43 -11.48 -16.18
C CYS A 3 7.86 -12.02 -15.93
N ALA A 4 8.84 -11.14 -15.72
CA ALA A 4 10.19 -11.55 -15.40
C ALA A 4 10.28 -12.27 -14.04
N LEU A 5 9.52 -11.80 -13.06
CA LEU A 5 9.42 -12.41 -11.74
C LEU A 5 8.71 -13.79 -11.81
N ALA A 6 7.67 -13.92 -12.62
CA ALA A 6 7.00 -15.20 -12.85
C ALA A 6 7.95 -16.24 -13.48
N CYS A 7 8.76 -15.84 -14.48
CA CYS A 7 9.79 -16.71 -15.07
C CYS A 7 10.87 -17.10 -14.04
N PHE A 8 11.29 -16.14 -13.21
CA PHE A 8 12.28 -16.40 -12.15
C PHE A 8 11.75 -17.39 -11.10
N MET A 9 10.48 -17.32 -10.75
CA MET A 9 9.86 -18.26 -9.80
C MET A 9 9.89 -19.69 -10.34
N ALA A 10 9.59 -19.90 -11.64
CA ALA A 10 9.67 -21.23 -12.28
C ALA A 10 11.06 -21.85 -12.21
N LEU A 11 12.11 -21.03 -12.30
CA LEU A 11 13.51 -21.49 -12.28
C LEU A 11 14.02 -21.81 -10.87
N LYS A 12 13.50 -21.12 -9.84
CA LYS A 12 14.06 -21.18 -8.48
C LYS A 12 13.26 -22.05 -7.51
N PHE A 13 11.97 -22.30 -7.75
CA PHE A 13 11.16 -23.15 -6.86
C PHE A 13 11.07 -24.59 -7.45
N PRO A 14 11.82 -25.54 -6.92
CA PRO A 14 11.69 -26.93 -7.33
C PRO A 14 10.33 -27.48 -6.91
N ASN A 15 9.71 -28.26 -7.79
CA ASN A 15 8.38 -28.86 -7.67
C ASN A 15 8.12 -29.70 -6.40
N ASN A 16 9.18 -29.98 -5.62
CA ASN A 16 9.12 -30.93 -4.52
C ASN A 16 8.67 -30.34 -3.18
N VAL A 17 8.54 -28.99 -3.06
CA VAL A 17 8.21 -28.34 -1.77
C VAL A 17 6.83 -27.68 -1.80
N PHE A 18 6.42 -27.12 -2.93
CA PHE A 18 5.12 -26.46 -3.10
C PHE A 18 4.56 -26.74 -4.49
N ASP A 19 3.22 -26.85 -4.56
CA ASP A 19 2.53 -26.90 -5.84
C ASP A 19 2.74 -25.58 -6.60
N LEU A 20 3.39 -25.65 -7.74
CA LEU A 20 3.63 -24.49 -8.61
C LEU A 20 2.34 -23.77 -9.00
N GLY A 21 1.21 -24.50 -9.10
CA GLY A 21 -0.10 -23.93 -9.38
C GLY A 21 -0.53 -22.93 -8.29
N VAL A 22 -0.36 -23.28 -7.02
CA VAL A 22 -0.67 -22.40 -5.88
C VAL A 22 0.22 -21.14 -5.90
N ILE A 23 1.51 -21.30 -6.18
CA ILE A 23 2.47 -20.19 -6.22
C ILE A 23 2.10 -19.19 -7.31
N TYR A 24 1.84 -19.65 -8.52
CA TYR A 24 1.43 -18.78 -9.63
C TYR A 24 0.07 -18.13 -9.38
N PHE A 25 -0.88 -18.89 -8.85
CA PHE A 25 -2.21 -18.36 -8.51
C PHE A 25 -2.11 -17.25 -7.46
N ALA A 26 -1.31 -17.46 -6.40
CA ALA A 26 -1.05 -16.44 -5.40
C ALA A 26 -0.40 -15.19 -6.02
N PHE A 27 0.65 -15.39 -6.81
CA PHE A 27 1.36 -14.27 -7.44
C PHE A 27 0.45 -13.40 -8.32
N PHE A 28 -0.32 -14.03 -9.22
CA PHE A 28 -1.22 -13.28 -10.10
C PHE A 28 -2.39 -12.65 -9.35
N SER A 29 -2.90 -13.27 -8.30
CA SER A 29 -3.94 -12.70 -7.43
C SER A 29 -3.44 -11.46 -6.71
N TYR A 30 -2.27 -11.51 -6.08
CA TYR A 30 -1.68 -10.34 -5.43
C TYR A 30 -1.28 -9.24 -6.42
N LEU A 31 -0.77 -9.61 -7.59
CA LEU A 31 -0.48 -8.66 -8.66
C LEU A 31 -1.75 -7.93 -9.09
N THR A 32 -2.85 -8.66 -9.31
CA THR A 32 -4.14 -8.09 -9.69
C THR A 32 -4.68 -7.14 -8.61
N THR A 33 -4.63 -7.53 -7.34
CA THR A 33 -5.05 -6.69 -6.22
C THR A 33 -4.23 -5.40 -6.16
N SER A 34 -2.92 -5.49 -6.36
CA SER A 34 -2.03 -4.32 -6.41
C SER A 34 -2.37 -3.39 -7.58
N LEU A 35 -2.63 -3.94 -8.77
CA LEU A 35 -3.03 -3.16 -9.95
C LEU A 35 -4.38 -2.45 -9.73
N ILE A 36 -5.35 -3.11 -9.10
CA ILE A 36 -6.63 -2.49 -8.72
C ILE A 36 -6.37 -1.30 -7.78
N GLY A 37 -5.47 -1.46 -6.80
CA GLY A 37 -5.06 -0.37 -5.91
C GLY A 37 -4.56 0.86 -6.66
N TYR A 38 -3.75 0.67 -7.69
CA TYR A 38 -3.20 1.77 -8.49
C TYR A 38 -4.22 2.38 -9.46
N PHE A 39 -4.94 1.55 -10.21
CA PHE A 39 -5.78 2.02 -11.30
C PHE A 39 -7.20 2.39 -10.87
N ALA A 40 -7.76 1.71 -9.89
CA ALA A 40 -9.12 1.96 -9.44
C ALA A 40 -9.17 2.95 -8.27
N ASN A 41 -8.22 2.88 -7.34
CA ASN A 41 -8.27 3.64 -6.09
C ASN A 41 -7.49 4.96 -6.13
N TYR A 42 -7.08 5.46 -7.30
CA TYR A 42 -6.30 6.70 -7.42
C TYR A 42 -7.01 7.92 -6.81
N LYS A 43 -8.34 7.95 -6.82
CA LYS A 43 -9.13 9.04 -6.25
C LYS A 43 -9.01 9.17 -4.73
N GLN A 44 -8.63 8.10 -4.03
CA GLN A 44 -8.45 8.12 -2.57
C GLN A 44 -7.37 9.11 -2.11
N THR A 45 -6.40 9.42 -2.98
CA THR A 45 -5.33 10.39 -2.70
C THR A 45 -5.90 11.78 -2.40
N LEU A 46 -7.06 12.11 -3.00
CA LEU A 46 -7.74 13.37 -2.74
C LEU A 46 -8.29 13.45 -1.30
N LEU A 47 -8.81 12.35 -0.76
CA LEU A 47 -9.25 12.29 0.63
C LEU A 47 -8.07 12.52 1.60
N GLY A 48 -6.88 12.04 1.25
CA GLY A 48 -5.67 12.32 2.02
C GLY A 48 -5.28 13.79 1.98
N ALA A 49 -5.35 14.43 0.82
CA ALA A 49 -5.07 15.86 0.67
C ALA A 49 -6.09 16.75 1.40
N ASP A 50 -7.37 16.33 1.44
CA ASP A 50 -8.46 17.01 2.16
C ASP A 50 -8.54 16.66 3.65
N GLN A 51 -7.46 16.14 4.23
CA GLN A 51 -7.36 15.72 5.64
C GLN A 51 -8.40 14.66 6.08
N LYS A 52 -9.09 14.03 5.13
CA LYS A 52 -10.10 12.99 5.37
C LYS A 52 -9.54 11.57 5.25
N ASN A 53 -8.25 11.41 5.44
CA ASN A 53 -7.58 10.10 5.33
C ASN A 53 -8.15 9.07 6.33
N TYR A 54 -8.72 9.54 7.45
CA TYR A 54 -9.39 8.68 8.43
C TYR A 54 -10.55 7.88 7.81
N VAL A 55 -11.23 8.42 6.80
CA VAL A 55 -12.29 7.72 6.08
C VAL A 55 -11.71 6.51 5.34
N VAL A 56 -10.64 6.71 4.57
CA VAL A 56 -9.95 5.63 3.85
C VAL A 56 -9.46 4.57 4.83
N THR A 57 -8.83 5.01 5.92
CA THR A 57 -8.30 4.12 6.96
C THR A 57 -9.41 3.31 7.63
N ALA A 58 -10.54 3.93 7.99
CA ALA A 58 -11.66 3.25 8.61
C ALA A 58 -12.25 2.16 7.70
N TYR A 59 -12.52 2.48 6.43
CA TYR A 59 -13.01 1.50 5.46
C TYR A 59 -12.00 0.38 5.21
N PHE A 60 -10.71 0.71 5.11
CA PHE A 60 -9.65 -0.27 4.91
C PHE A 60 -9.53 -1.22 6.10
N GLN A 61 -9.46 -0.70 7.32
CA GLN A 61 -9.32 -1.53 8.52
C GLN A 61 -10.55 -2.39 8.78
N SER A 62 -11.74 -1.86 8.55
CA SER A 62 -12.99 -2.64 8.63
C SER A 62 -13.00 -3.79 7.62
N ALA A 63 -12.60 -3.52 6.38
CA ALA A 63 -12.50 -4.55 5.34
C ALA A 63 -11.46 -5.62 5.69
N VAL A 64 -10.31 -5.23 6.25
CA VAL A 64 -9.26 -6.16 6.71
C VAL A 64 -9.78 -7.05 7.83
N LEU A 65 -10.49 -6.50 8.82
CA LEU A 65 -11.06 -7.28 9.92
C LEU A 65 -12.07 -8.32 9.42
N ILE A 66 -13.03 -7.88 8.60
CA ILE A 66 -14.05 -8.79 8.02
C ILE A 66 -13.36 -9.86 7.18
N LYS A 67 -12.41 -9.48 6.33
CA LYS A 67 -11.64 -10.41 5.52
C LYS A 67 -10.92 -11.45 6.36
N THR A 68 -10.21 -11.01 7.40
CA THR A 68 -9.43 -11.91 8.26
C THR A 68 -10.34 -12.91 8.99
N CYS A 69 -11.48 -12.45 9.53
CA CYS A 69 -12.44 -13.33 10.15
C CYS A 69 -12.99 -14.40 9.19
N LEU A 70 -13.35 -13.97 7.95
CA LEU A 70 -13.83 -14.88 6.92
C LEU A 70 -12.76 -15.87 6.48
N GLN A 71 -11.52 -15.41 6.31
CA GLN A 71 -10.39 -16.26 5.93
C GLN A 71 -10.07 -17.29 7.03
N MET A 72 -10.06 -16.89 8.30
CA MET A 72 -9.83 -17.81 9.43
C MET A 72 -10.90 -18.89 9.48
N GLY A 73 -12.19 -18.51 9.36
CA GLY A 73 -13.28 -19.46 9.31
C GLY A 73 -13.15 -20.43 8.13
N LEU A 74 -12.86 -19.91 6.94
CA LEU A 74 -12.76 -20.73 5.73
C LEU A 74 -11.60 -21.72 5.78
N VAL A 75 -10.44 -21.30 6.29
CA VAL A 75 -9.27 -22.19 6.45
C VAL A 75 -9.55 -23.26 7.50
N TYR A 76 -10.20 -22.93 8.61
CA TYR A 76 -10.55 -23.88 9.64
C TYR A 76 -11.43 -25.03 9.11
N TYR A 77 -12.38 -24.70 8.19
CA TYR A 77 -13.29 -25.72 7.62
C TYR A 77 -12.73 -26.45 6.40
N THR A 78 -11.93 -25.80 5.57
CA THR A 78 -11.55 -26.36 4.26
C THR A 78 -10.08 -26.70 4.13
N GLY A 79 -9.18 -26.00 4.84
CA GLY A 79 -7.74 -26.17 4.71
C GLY A 79 -7.18 -25.84 3.31
N ASN A 80 -7.97 -25.22 2.43
CA ASN A 80 -7.63 -25.04 1.02
C ASN A 80 -7.05 -23.64 0.75
N TYR A 81 -5.77 -23.58 0.34
CA TYR A 81 -5.08 -22.33 0.03
C TYR A 81 -5.63 -21.58 -1.17
N TYR A 82 -6.19 -22.26 -2.17
CA TYR A 82 -6.81 -21.62 -3.32
C TYR A 82 -8.01 -20.78 -2.91
N LEU A 83 -8.83 -21.28 -2.01
CA LEU A 83 -9.99 -20.54 -1.47
C LEU A 83 -9.55 -19.34 -0.64
N TRP A 84 -8.49 -19.48 0.15
CA TRP A 84 -7.91 -18.34 0.89
C TRP A 84 -7.51 -17.19 -0.04
N ILE A 85 -6.73 -17.51 -1.08
CA ILE A 85 -6.22 -16.52 -2.03
C ILE A 85 -7.36 -15.91 -2.85
N SER A 86 -8.34 -16.72 -3.26
CA SER A 86 -9.52 -16.25 -3.98
C SER A 86 -10.34 -15.28 -3.15
N LEU A 87 -10.52 -15.54 -1.86
CA LEU A 87 -11.21 -14.66 -0.94
C LEU A 87 -10.47 -13.32 -0.77
N GLU A 88 -9.14 -13.36 -0.70
CA GLU A 88 -8.28 -12.16 -0.66
C GLU A 88 -8.55 -11.25 -1.86
N LEU A 89 -8.54 -11.84 -3.05
CA LEU A 89 -8.78 -11.13 -4.31
C LEU A 89 -10.21 -10.55 -4.36
N LEU A 90 -11.22 -11.36 -4.08
CA LEU A 90 -12.64 -10.96 -4.14
C LEU A 90 -12.93 -9.81 -3.18
N LEU A 91 -12.51 -9.93 -1.92
CA LEU A 91 -12.74 -8.89 -0.93
C LEU A 91 -11.93 -7.62 -1.22
N GLY A 92 -10.74 -7.75 -1.83
CA GLY A 92 -9.99 -6.61 -2.35
C GLY A 92 -10.74 -5.83 -3.43
N ILE A 93 -11.41 -6.53 -4.35
CA ILE A 93 -12.26 -5.93 -5.39
C ILE A 93 -13.48 -5.25 -4.75
N VAL A 94 -14.18 -5.94 -3.85
CA VAL A 94 -15.34 -5.39 -3.14
C VAL A 94 -14.98 -4.12 -2.38
N TYR A 95 -13.87 -4.14 -1.64
CA TYR A 95 -13.35 -2.96 -0.96
C TYR A 95 -13.11 -1.79 -1.93
N SER A 96 -12.47 -2.07 -3.07
CA SER A 96 -12.20 -1.04 -4.07
C SER A 96 -13.49 -0.42 -4.64
N ILE A 97 -14.52 -1.22 -4.88
CA ILE A 97 -15.82 -0.74 -5.35
C ILE A 97 -16.48 0.16 -4.30
N ILE A 98 -16.52 -0.30 -3.04
CA ILE A 98 -17.13 0.47 -1.93
C ILE A 98 -16.40 1.79 -1.73
N LEU A 99 -15.06 1.78 -1.73
CA LEU A 99 -14.27 2.99 -1.57
C LEU A 99 -14.50 3.99 -2.71
N ASN A 100 -14.48 3.52 -3.96
CA ASN A 100 -14.74 4.37 -5.12
C ASN A 100 -16.17 4.97 -5.11
N TRP A 101 -17.15 4.17 -4.72
CA TRP A 101 -18.52 4.64 -4.54
C TRP A 101 -18.59 5.76 -3.50
N LYS A 102 -17.93 5.56 -2.34
CA LYS A 102 -17.88 6.57 -1.28
C LYS A 102 -17.16 7.84 -1.72
N VAL A 103 -16.02 7.72 -2.39
CA VAL A 103 -15.29 8.88 -2.94
C VAL A 103 -16.13 9.66 -3.94
N ASN A 104 -16.87 8.97 -4.81
CA ASN A 104 -17.76 9.62 -5.77
C ASN A 104 -18.95 10.34 -5.09
N GLN A 105 -19.40 9.86 -3.91
CA GLN A 105 -20.41 10.58 -3.12
C GLN A 105 -19.86 11.86 -2.49
N VAL A 106 -18.61 11.80 -1.98
CA VAL A 106 -17.97 12.96 -1.34
C VAL A 106 -17.54 14.00 -2.37
N TYR A 107 -17.11 13.56 -3.55
CA TYR A 107 -16.62 14.43 -4.64
C TYR A 107 -17.33 14.17 -5.96
N PRO A 108 -18.62 14.53 -6.09
CA PRO A 108 -19.41 14.28 -7.32
C PRO A 108 -18.89 15.07 -8.53
N TRP A 109 -18.16 16.16 -8.30
CA TRP A 109 -17.55 16.98 -9.34
C TRP A 109 -16.28 16.37 -9.94
N LEU A 110 -15.66 15.35 -9.27
CA LEU A 110 -14.42 14.75 -9.72
C LEU A 110 -14.66 13.78 -10.88
N LYS A 111 -14.60 14.29 -12.09
CA LYS A 111 -14.67 13.48 -13.32
C LYS A 111 -13.25 13.17 -13.81
N SER A 112 -13.02 11.92 -14.20
CA SER A 112 -11.74 11.52 -14.78
C SER A 112 -11.67 11.92 -16.25
N GLU A 113 -10.85 12.93 -16.57
CA GLU A 113 -10.65 13.40 -17.95
C GLU A 113 -9.30 12.92 -18.50
N VAL A 114 -9.21 11.64 -18.83
CA VAL A 114 -7.97 11.01 -19.31
C VAL A 114 -7.46 11.66 -20.61
N LYS A 115 -8.38 12.18 -21.47
CA LYS A 115 -8.03 12.82 -22.74
C LYS A 115 -7.21 14.10 -22.56
N GLN A 116 -7.39 14.83 -21.48
CA GLN A 116 -6.68 16.09 -21.21
C GLN A 116 -5.34 15.86 -20.47
N GLY A 117 -5.03 14.64 -20.07
CA GLY A 117 -3.83 14.32 -19.29
C GLY A 117 -2.53 14.84 -19.91
N LYS A 118 -2.34 14.68 -21.22
CA LYS A 118 -1.14 15.19 -21.94
C LYS A 118 -1.01 16.73 -21.92
N LEU A 119 -2.12 17.44 -21.99
CA LEU A 119 -2.15 18.92 -21.93
C LEU A 119 -1.86 19.39 -20.50
N LEU A 120 -2.43 18.70 -19.49
CA LEU A 120 -2.20 19.01 -18.09
C LEU A 120 -0.74 18.79 -17.68
N PHE A 121 -0.07 17.75 -18.16
CA PHE A 121 1.35 17.55 -17.93
C PHE A 121 2.22 18.67 -18.48
N LYS A 122 1.87 19.26 -19.65
CA LYS A 122 2.56 20.43 -20.18
C LYS A 122 2.27 21.70 -19.39
N LYS A 123 1.04 21.84 -18.88
CA LYS A 123 0.61 23.01 -18.11
C LYS A 123 1.25 23.06 -16.71
N TYR A 124 1.50 21.90 -16.10
CA TYR A 124 2.06 21.78 -14.76
C TYR A 124 3.38 20.99 -14.74
N PRO A 125 4.50 21.56 -15.25
CA PRO A 125 5.79 20.87 -15.32
C PRO A 125 6.35 20.52 -13.95
N GLU A 126 5.98 21.26 -12.91
CA GLU A 126 6.38 21.01 -11.52
C GLU A 126 5.92 19.64 -11.03
N VAL A 127 4.70 19.22 -11.39
CA VAL A 127 4.18 17.89 -11.01
C VAL A 127 5.11 16.79 -11.54
N THR A 128 5.58 16.91 -12.77
CA THR A 128 6.51 15.94 -13.36
C THR A 128 7.86 15.95 -12.64
N ARG A 129 8.36 17.11 -12.25
CA ARG A 129 9.60 17.25 -11.49
C ARG A 129 9.50 16.60 -10.12
N TYR A 130 8.45 16.90 -9.37
CA TYR A 130 8.20 16.29 -8.05
C TYR A 130 7.98 14.79 -8.15
N THR A 131 7.24 14.32 -9.14
CA THR A 131 7.04 12.87 -9.37
C THR A 131 8.36 12.15 -9.60
N LYS A 132 9.27 12.72 -10.40
CA LYS A 132 10.61 12.15 -10.61
C LYS A 132 11.44 12.10 -9.31
N GLN A 133 11.41 13.15 -8.51
CA GLN A 133 12.11 13.19 -7.23
C GLN A 133 11.55 12.12 -6.26
N LEU A 134 10.23 12.05 -6.14
CA LEU A 134 9.57 11.03 -5.31
C LEU A 134 9.85 9.61 -5.80
N PHE A 135 9.94 9.40 -7.12
CA PHE A 135 10.29 8.11 -7.68
C PHE A 135 11.68 7.64 -7.24
N VAL A 136 12.69 8.52 -7.29
CA VAL A 136 14.05 8.21 -6.83
C VAL A 136 14.06 7.84 -5.34
N HIS A 137 13.36 8.62 -4.50
CA HIS A 137 13.24 8.30 -3.07
C HIS A 137 12.55 6.96 -2.82
N LYS A 138 11.44 6.70 -3.54
CA LYS A 138 10.71 5.43 -3.42
C LYS A 138 11.55 4.25 -3.89
N LEU A 139 12.34 4.43 -4.93
CA LEU A 139 13.24 3.40 -5.44
C LEU A 139 14.35 3.08 -4.42
N GLY A 140 14.93 4.10 -3.79
CA GLY A 140 15.88 3.93 -2.68
C GLY A 140 15.28 3.16 -1.50
N SER A 141 14.10 3.56 -1.05
CA SER A 141 13.38 2.85 0.02
C SER A 141 13.04 1.41 -0.37
N PHE A 142 12.61 1.18 -1.62
CA PHE A 142 12.35 -0.16 -2.12
C PHE A 142 13.59 -1.05 -2.05
N VAL A 143 14.72 -0.56 -2.54
CA VAL A 143 15.99 -1.30 -2.47
C VAL A 143 16.37 -1.59 -1.01
N GLN A 144 16.27 -0.60 -0.13
CA GLN A 144 16.64 -0.75 1.27
C GLN A 144 15.80 -1.81 1.99
N PHE A 145 14.47 -1.77 1.84
CA PHE A 145 13.59 -2.63 2.64
C PHE A 145 13.26 -3.97 1.98
N GLN A 146 13.26 -4.03 0.64
CA GLN A 146 12.88 -5.25 -0.08
C GLN A 146 14.08 -6.14 -0.43
N THR A 147 15.30 -5.62 -0.37
CA THR A 147 16.51 -6.41 -0.67
C THR A 147 16.82 -7.40 0.45
N THR A 148 16.55 -7.06 1.70
CA THR A 148 16.88 -7.92 2.84
C THR A 148 16.24 -9.32 2.78
N PRO A 149 14.92 -9.48 2.55
CA PRO A 149 14.30 -10.80 2.40
C PRO A 149 14.92 -11.59 1.23
N PHE A 150 15.29 -10.89 0.16
CA PHE A 150 15.91 -11.51 -1.01
C PHE A 150 17.31 -12.06 -0.71
N LEU A 151 18.12 -11.30 0.04
CA LEU A 151 19.44 -11.75 0.49
C LEU A 151 19.34 -12.93 1.46
N VAL A 152 18.41 -12.88 2.41
CA VAL A 152 18.19 -13.99 3.34
C VAL A 152 17.78 -15.26 2.58
N TYR A 153 16.93 -15.13 1.56
CA TYR A 153 16.59 -16.26 0.70
C TYR A 153 17.80 -16.81 -0.07
N ALA A 154 18.59 -15.91 -0.67
CA ALA A 154 19.70 -16.30 -1.53
C ALA A 154 20.86 -16.96 -0.76
N PHE A 155 21.14 -16.49 0.46
CA PHE A 155 22.31 -16.91 1.23
C PHE A 155 22.01 -17.88 2.37
N VAL A 156 20.76 -17.98 2.83
CA VAL A 156 20.41 -18.83 3.98
C VAL A 156 19.38 -19.89 3.60
N SER A 157 18.08 -19.56 3.63
CA SER A 157 17.03 -20.50 3.25
C SER A 157 15.64 -19.83 3.17
N LEU A 158 14.71 -20.47 2.46
CA LEU A 158 13.31 -20.06 2.42
C LEU A 158 12.64 -20.12 3.82
N LYS A 159 13.01 -21.10 4.65
CA LYS A 159 12.52 -21.24 6.02
C LYS A 159 12.91 -20.04 6.88
N THR A 160 14.14 -19.56 6.74
CA THR A 160 14.63 -18.38 7.45
C THR A 160 13.91 -17.11 7.00
N VAL A 161 13.59 -16.99 5.70
CA VAL A 161 12.75 -15.87 5.19
C VAL A 161 11.38 -15.86 5.86
N ALA A 162 10.76 -17.02 6.04
CA ALA A 162 9.46 -17.10 6.71
C ALA A 162 9.53 -16.65 8.19
N TYR A 163 10.57 -17.07 8.92
CA TYR A 163 10.78 -16.58 10.27
C TYR A 163 11.06 -15.09 10.32
N TYR A 164 11.95 -14.59 9.46
CA TYR A 164 12.22 -13.17 9.33
C TYR A 164 10.95 -12.36 9.04
N GLY A 165 10.11 -12.85 8.11
CA GLY A 165 8.84 -12.23 7.77
C GLY A 165 7.86 -12.14 8.95
N ASN A 166 7.80 -13.18 9.80
CA ASN A 166 6.95 -13.16 10.98
C ASN A 166 7.41 -12.12 12.02
N TYR A 167 8.72 -11.99 12.24
CA TYR A 167 9.26 -10.98 13.15
C TYR A 167 9.09 -9.57 12.59
N THR A 168 9.41 -9.36 11.31
CA THR A 168 9.25 -8.05 10.68
C THR A 168 7.79 -7.62 10.63
N LEU A 169 6.84 -8.55 10.48
CA LEU A 169 5.41 -8.24 10.52
C LEU A 169 5.00 -7.54 11.82
N ILE A 170 5.50 -8.02 12.97
CA ILE A 170 5.21 -7.40 14.28
C ILE A 170 5.81 -5.99 14.34
N ILE A 171 7.10 -5.88 13.97
CA ILE A 171 7.82 -4.59 13.96
C ILE A 171 7.14 -3.59 13.03
N ASP A 172 6.77 -4.03 11.83
CA ASP A 172 6.11 -3.19 10.83
C ASP A 172 4.74 -2.70 11.32
N LYS A 173 3.97 -3.56 12.00
CA LYS A 173 2.66 -3.15 12.54
C LYS A 173 2.80 -2.08 13.63
N ILE A 174 3.78 -2.21 14.51
CA ILE A 174 4.08 -1.21 15.53
C ILE A 174 4.57 0.09 14.85
N SER A 175 5.47 -0.01 13.89
CA SER A 175 6.00 1.13 13.14
C SER A 175 4.91 1.87 12.37
N ILE A 176 3.99 1.16 11.72
CA ILE A 176 2.85 1.73 11.01
C ILE A 176 1.91 2.44 12.00
N PHE A 177 1.66 1.85 13.17
CA PHE A 177 0.82 2.48 14.18
C PHE A 177 1.41 3.82 14.65
N ILE A 178 2.68 3.83 15.00
CA ILE A 178 3.39 5.07 15.39
C ILE A 178 3.40 6.08 14.23
N SER A 179 3.70 5.63 13.02
CA SER A 179 3.73 6.48 11.83
C SER A 179 2.36 7.11 11.52
N ASN A 180 1.27 6.37 11.73
CA ASN A 180 -0.08 6.90 11.54
C ASN A 180 -0.45 7.95 12.58
N LEU A 181 -0.04 7.75 13.84
CA LEU A 181 -0.23 8.75 14.89
C LEU A 181 0.49 10.07 14.54
N LEU A 182 1.76 9.97 14.16
CA LEU A 182 2.57 11.13 13.79
C LEU A 182 2.16 11.74 12.44
N GLY A 183 1.75 10.90 11.49
CA GLY A 183 1.36 11.30 10.14
C GLY A 183 0.04 12.09 10.09
N SER A 184 -0.82 11.95 11.09
CA SER A 184 -2.07 12.72 11.20
C SER A 184 -1.83 14.25 11.26
N THR A 185 -0.65 14.67 11.72
CA THR A 185 -0.27 16.08 11.83
C THR A 185 0.27 16.69 10.53
N ASN A 186 0.68 15.86 9.54
CA ASN A 186 1.36 16.32 8.33
C ASN A 186 0.51 17.30 7.49
N ALA A 187 -0.78 17.05 7.38
CA ALA A 187 -1.68 17.89 6.62
C ALA A 187 -1.90 19.26 7.30
N GLY A 188 -1.98 19.27 8.65
CA GLY A 188 -2.05 20.50 9.42
C GLY A 188 -0.79 21.37 9.28
N VAL A 189 0.39 20.75 9.33
CA VAL A 189 1.66 21.45 9.06
C VAL A 189 1.71 22.00 7.63
N GLY A 190 1.21 21.24 6.66
CA GLY A 190 1.12 21.70 5.27
C GLY A 190 0.26 22.95 5.11
N ASN A 191 -0.85 23.04 5.82
CA ASN A 191 -1.72 24.23 5.82
C ASN A 191 -1.04 25.43 6.45
N LEU A 192 -0.37 25.26 7.61
CA LEU A 192 0.37 26.35 8.26
C LEU A 192 1.48 26.93 7.35
N ILE A 193 2.14 26.07 6.56
CA ILE A 193 3.13 26.48 5.56
C ILE A 193 2.45 27.30 4.43
N ALA A 194 1.28 26.85 3.99
CA ALA A 194 0.55 27.53 2.92
C ALA A 194 -0.03 28.89 3.36
N GLU A 195 -0.40 29.01 4.64
CA GLU A 195 -0.89 30.25 5.26
C GLU A 195 0.25 31.23 5.60
N GLY A 196 1.51 30.78 5.60
CA GLY A 196 2.68 31.61 5.90
C GLY A 196 2.87 31.95 7.38
N GLU A 197 2.20 31.22 8.28
CA GLU A 197 2.30 31.42 9.73
C GLU A 197 3.59 30.83 10.33
N ILE A 198 4.72 31.52 10.11
CA ILE A 198 6.07 31.04 10.45
C ILE A 198 6.20 30.78 11.97
N ILE A 199 5.66 31.64 12.81
CA ILE A 199 5.78 31.52 14.29
C ILE A 199 5.08 30.25 14.76
N ARG A 200 3.87 30.02 14.28
CA ARG A 200 3.06 28.84 14.65
C ARG A 200 3.66 27.55 14.09
N MET A 201 4.24 27.62 12.89
CA MET A 201 4.98 26.51 12.28
C MET A 201 6.20 26.10 13.12
N GLN A 202 6.95 27.08 13.68
CA GLN A 202 8.06 26.80 14.59
C GLN A 202 7.60 26.16 15.90
N GLN A 203 6.52 26.65 16.50
CA GLN A 203 5.96 26.04 17.71
C GLN A 203 5.57 24.57 17.46
N VAL A 204 4.79 24.31 16.43
CA VAL A 204 4.36 22.95 16.04
C VAL A 204 5.57 22.06 15.74
N PHE A 205 6.61 22.59 15.10
CA PHE A 205 7.85 21.87 14.85
C PHE A 205 8.51 21.40 16.16
N TRP A 206 8.65 22.30 17.15
CA TRP A 206 9.25 21.94 18.44
C TRP A 206 8.39 20.96 19.24
N GLU A 207 7.07 21.11 19.21
CA GLU A 207 6.14 20.17 19.83
C GLU A 207 6.25 18.76 19.21
N LEU A 208 6.30 18.67 17.88
CA LEU A 208 6.48 17.39 17.16
C LEU A 208 7.84 16.77 17.44
N MET A 209 8.89 17.59 17.54
CA MET A 209 10.22 17.10 17.92
C MET A 209 10.21 16.54 19.34
N GLY A 210 9.57 17.22 20.28
CA GLY A 210 9.43 16.75 21.67
C GLY A 210 8.64 15.45 21.83
N ILE A 211 7.69 15.18 20.92
CA ILE A 211 6.92 13.91 20.90
C ILE A 211 7.74 12.78 20.28
N ARG A 212 8.66 13.09 19.36
CA ARG A 212 9.47 12.10 18.63
C ARG A 212 10.71 11.64 19.38
N PHE A 213 11.20 12.41 20.34
CA PHE A 213 12.33 12.10 21.20
C PHE A 213 11.91 11.78 22.63
#